data_089c16a69ccdc4235de84a098a5f40e0
#
_entry.id   089c16a69ccdc4235de84a098a5f40e0
#
_cell.length_a   1.000
_cell.length_b   1.000
_cell.length_c   1.000
_cell.angle_alpha   90.00
_cell.angle_beta   90.00
_cell.angle_gamma   90.00
#
_symmetry.space_group_name_H-M   'P 1'
#
loop_
_entity.id
_entity.type
_entity.pdbx_description
1 polymer ?
#
loop_
_entity_poly.entity_id
_entity_poly.type
_entity_poly.pdbx_seq_one_letter_code
_entity_poly.pdbx_strand_id
1 'polypeptide(L)'
;MPSPGTIVTVCTANICRSPMAAALLQHALAAQPEPLRSLQVISAGVAARGGEPASENSVTALKKVGIDLSAHHSQPLTQEMLDQALVVLCMTESHRAMIQVQAEPVPKNLFLFREFMPGNGEKEIGDPYGGPLRIYEMARDEMVEAIPALLEHLKTLLPPSTPA
;
A
#
# COMPACT_ATOMS: atom_id res chain seq x y z
N MET A 1 12.32 20.61 -1.85
CA MET A 1 13.04 19.37 -2.19
C MET A 1 12.05 18.33 -2.66
N PRO A 2 12.25 17.76 -3.84
CA PRO A 2 11.40 16.67 -4.23
C PRO A 2 11.59 15.50 -3.26
N SER A 3 10.49 14.88 -2.90
CA SER A 3 10.50 13.65 -2.13
C SER A 3 11.29 12.58 -2.90
N PRO A 4 12.10 11.73 -2.25
CA PRO A 4 12.79 10.65 -2.95
C PRO A 4 11.84 9.67 -3.62
N GLY A 5 10.59 9.66 -3.19
CA GLY A 5 9.54 8.89 -3.83
C GLY A 5 8.36 8.67 -2.90
N THR A 6 7.19 8.65 -3.48
CA THR A 6 5.95 8.36 -2.79
C THR A 6 5.38 7.04 -3.30
N ILE A 7 4.97 6.18 -2.39
CA ILE A 7 4.31 4.93 -2.70
C ILE A 7 2.83 5.10 -2.38
N VAL A 8 1.96 4.66 -3.30
CA VAL A 8 0.51 4.74 -3.09
C VAL A 8 -0.04 3.33 -3.01
N THR A 9 -0.65 2.98 -1.88
CA THR A 9 -1.39 1.72 -1.76
C THR A 9 -2.86 1.96 -2.06
N VAL A 10 -3.49 1.07 -2.82
CA VAL A 10 -4.83 1.29 -3.36
C VAL A 10 -5.74 0.10 -3.08
N CYS A 11 -6.94 0.41 -2.56
CA CYS A 11 -8.05 -0.55 -2.49
C CYS A 11 -9.32 0.16 -2.96
N THR A 12 -10.49 -0.37 -2.62
CA THR A 12 -11.76 0.21 -3.08
C THR A 12 -12.11 1.48 -2.31
N ALA A 13 -12.40 1.36 -1.02
CA ALA A 13 -12.93 2.46 -0.21
C ALA A 13 -11.88 3.18 0.64
N ASN A 14 -10.65 2.69 0.67
CA ASN A 14 -9.57 3.26 1.47
C ASN A 14 -9.86 3.28 2.98
N ILE A 15 -10.57 2.29 3.48
CA ILE A 15 -10.85 2.15 4.91
C ILE A 15 -10.38 0.83 5.52
N CYS A 16 -10.09 -0.19 4.71
CA CYS A 16 -9.67 -1.51 5.21
C CYS A 16 -8.25 -1.85 4.78
N ARG A 17 -8.08 -2.34 3.54
CA ARG A 17 -6.83 -2.92 3.05
C ARG A 17 -5.71 -1.91 2.84
N SER A 18 -5.98 -0.86 2.06
CA SER A 18 -4.91 0.08 1.72
C SER A 18 -4.39 0.88 2.92
N PRO A 19 -5.23 1.26 3.91
CA PRO A 19 -4.68 1.88 5.12
C PRO A 19 -3.76 0.97 5.90
N MET A 20 -4.14 -0.31 6.06
CA MET A 20 -3.28 -1.28 6.74
C MET A 20 -1.97 -1.47 5.98
N ALA A 21 -2.05 -1.65 4.67
CA ALA A 21 -0.87 -1.86 3.83
C ALA A 21 0.08 -0.66 3.90
N ALA A 22 -0.45 0.56 3.84
CA ALA A 22 0.37 1.76 3.91
C ALA A 22 1.10 1.87 5.26
N ALA A 23 0.39 1.63 6.35
CA ALA A 23 0.97 1.73 7.68
C ALA A 23 2.03 0.65 7.93
N LEU A 24 1.76 -0.58 7.51
CA LEU A 24 2.71 -1.68 7.64
C LEU A 24 3.97 -1.43 6.81
N LEU A 25 3.80 -0.99 5.57
CA LEU A 25 4.94 -0.71 4.69
C LEU A 25 5.75 0.48 5.20
N GLN A 26 5.08 1.56 5.63
CA GLN A 26 5.77 2.72 6.18
C GLN A 26 6.60 2.34 7.40
N HIS A 27 6.03 1.49 8.27
CA HIS A 27 6.74 1.01 9.46
C HIS A 27 7.99 0.21 9.06
N ALA A 28 7.87 -0.67 8.06
CA ALA A 28 8.99 -1.46 7.59
C ALA A 28 10.07 -0.59 6.94
N LEU A 29 9.67 0.41 6.14
CA LEU A 29 10.62 1.30 5.48
C LEU A 29 11.43 2.13 6.49
N ALA A 30 10.79 2.55 7.59
CA ALA A 30 11.46 3.33 8.62
C ALA A 30 12.62 2.57 9.28
N ALA A 31 12.61 1.26 9.23
CA ALA A 31 13.66 0.41 9.79
C ALA A 31 14.76 0.07 8.77
N GLN A 32 14.65 0.56 7.54
CA GLN A 32 15.61 0.26 6.47
C GLN A 32 16.67 1.36 6.37
N PRO A 33 17.85 1.07 5.78
CA PRO A 33 18.81 2.11 5.44
C PRO A 33 18.30 2.97 4.29
N GLU A 34 18.93 4.13 4.10
CA GLU A 34 18.64 4.95 2.94
C GLU A 34 19.02 4.22 1.66
N PRO A 35 18.31 4.42 0.53
CA PRO A 35 17.25 5.43 0.33
C PRO A 35 15.85 4.97 0.73
N LEU A 36 15.65 3.71 1.10
CA LEU A 36 14.32 3.17 1.45
C LEU A 36 13.68 3.91 2.61
N ARG A 37 14.48 4.26 3.63
CA ARG A 37 13.96 4.92 4.84
C ARG A 37 13.27 6.25 4.54
N SER A 38 13.67 6.94 3.50
CA SER A 38 13.10 8.24 3.13
C SER A 38 11.84 8.15 2.27
N LEU A 39 11.44 6.96 1.84
CA LEU A 39 10.21 6.80 1.06
C LEU A 39 8.98 7.03 1.94
N GLN A 40 7.99 7.69 1.38
CA GLN A 40 6.71 7.93 2.05
C GLN A 40 5.62 7.09 1.43
N VAL A 41 4.72 6.57 2.26
CA VAL A 41 3.60 5.75 1.80
C VAL A 41 2.31 6.47 2.12
N ILE A 42 1.47 6.65 1.11
CA ILE A 42 0.11 7.13 1.27
C ILE A 42 -0.85 6.07 0.75
N SER A 43 -2.12 6.18 1.12
CA SER A 43 -3.14 5.25 0.64
C SER A 43 -4.31 6.02 0.05
N ALA A 44 -5.02 5.38 -0.89
CA ALA A 44 -6.17 5.96 -1.55
C ALA A 44 -7.12 4.86 -2.02
N GLY A 45 -8.31 5.23 -2.46
CA GLY A 45 -9.29 4.27 -2.94
C GLY A 45 -9.83 4.64 -4.31
N VAL A 46 -10.06 3.62 -5.14
CA VAL A 46 -10.62 3.84 -6.48
C VAL A 46 -12.07 4.28 -6.44
N ALA A 47 -12.77 4.03 -5.33
CA ALA A 47 -14.15 4.45 -5.10
C ALA A 47 -14.32 4.96 -3.67
N ALA A 48 -13.34 5.68 -3.16
CA ALA A 48 -13.35 6.17 -1.78
C ALA A 48 -14.11 7.49 -1.65
N ARG A 49 -14.73 7.67 -0.49
CA ARG A 49 -15.18 8.98 -0.03
C ARG A 49 -14.04 9.62 0.75
N GLY A 50 -14.05 10.93 0.88
CA GLY A 50 -13.05 11.63 1.66
C GLY A 50 -13.41 11.66 3.15
N GLY A 51 -12.40 11.54 4.01
CA GLY A 51 -12.54 11.82 5.42
C GLY A 51 -13.09 10.73 6.30
N GLU A 52 -13.27 9.50 5.81
CA GLU A 52 -13.73 8.39 6.64
C GLU A 52 -12.59 7.78 7.44
N PRO A 53 -12.81 7.41 8.72
CA PRO A 53 -11.77 6.72 9.49
C PRO A 53 -11.55 5.31 8.94
N ALA A 54 -10.41 4.72 9.28
CA ALA A 54 -10.18 3.31 8.99
C ALA A 54 -11.23 2.47 9.73
N SER A 55 -11.59 1.33 9.13
CA SER A 55 -12.55 0.43 9.76
C SER A 55 -12.03 -0.02 11.13
N GLU A 56 -12.95 -0.24 12.06
CA GLU A 56 -12.60 -0.58 13.45
C GLU A 56 -11.70 -1.82 13.51
N ASN A 57 -12.00 -2.84 12.72
CA ASN A 57 -11.21 -4.07 12.71
C ASN A 57 -9.82 -3.87 12.08
N SER A 58 -9.66 -2.93 11.16
CA SER A 58 -8.34 -2.57 10.63
C SER A 58 -7.49 -1.91 11.71
N VAL A 59 -8.08 -1.00 12.47
CA VAL A 59 -7.40 -0.34 13.59
C VAL A 59 -6.98 -1.37 14.63
N THR A 60 -7.89 -2.27 15.00
CA THR A 60 -7.61 -3.31 15.99
C THR A 60 -6.52 -4.28 15.53
N ALA A 61 -6.59 -4.72 14.26
CA ALA A 61 -5.61 -5.65 13.72
C ALA A 61 -4.19 -5.06 13.73
N LEU A 62 -4.04 -3.78 13.39
CA LEU A 62 -2.74 -3.12 13.42
C LEU A 62 -2.27 -2.81 14.83
N LYS A 63 -3.18 -2.47 15.73
CA LYS A 63 -2.83 -2.22 17.12
C LYS A 63 -2.18 -3.45 17.76
N LYS A 64 -2.64 -4.65 17.39
CA LYS A 64 -2.07 -5.90 17.91
C LYS A 64 -0.61 -6.09 17.51
N VAL A 65 -0.15 -5.45 16.47
CA VAL A 65 1.26 -5.48 16.05
C VAL A 65 1.99 -4.16 16.31
N GLY A 66 1.42 -3.33 17.17
CA GLY A 66 2.07 -2.11 17.65
C GLY A 66 1.96 -0.90 16.74
N ILE A 67 1.04 -0.90 15.78
CA ILE A 67 0.88 0.19 14.82
C ILE A 67 -0.48 0.86 15.04
N ASP A 68 -0.46 2.20 15.16
CA ASP A 68 -1.67 2.99 15.38
C ASP A 68 -2.22 3.50 14.03
N LEU A 69 -3.43 3.07 13.69
CA LEU A 69 -4.12 3.47 12.47
C LEU A 69 -5.27 4.45 12.74
N SER A 70 -5.42 4.90 13.99
CA SER A 70 -6.57 5.69 14.40
C SER A 70 -6.65 7.09 13.77
N ALA A 71 -5.53 7.61 13.26
CA ALA A 71 -5.49 8.93 12.63
C ALA A 71 -5.77 8.89 11.12
N HIS A 72 -6.03 7.72 10.55
CA HIS A 72 -6.28 7.59 9.11
C HIS A 72 -7.58 8.27 8.68
N HIS A 73 -7.53 8.94 7.55
CA HIS A 73 -8.72 9.47 6.85
C HIS A 73 -8.67 9.01 5.41
N SER A 74 -9.78 8.47 4.93
CA SER A 74 -9.87 7.99 3.56
C SER A 74 -9.78 9.13 2.55
N GLN A 75 -9.27 8.82 1.35
CA GLN A 75 -9.22 9.77 0.25
C GLN A 75 -9.36 9.05 -1.09
N PRO A 76 -10.02 9.72 -2.06
CA PRO A 76 -10.09 9.16 -3.41
C PRO A 76 -8.72 9.21 -4.09
N LEU A 77 -8.47 8.21 -4.93
CA LEU A 77 -7.28 8.19 -5.77
C LEU A 77 -7.42 9.25 -6.86
N THR A 78 -6.39 10.07 -7.03
CA THR A 78 -6.38 11.13 -8.04
C THR A 78 -5.27 10.92 -9.06
N GLN A 79 -5.42 11.51 -10.25
CA GLN A 79 -4.37 11.46 -11.27
C GLN A 79 -3.08 12.12 -10.77
N GLU A 80 -3.17 13.17 -9.97
CA GLU A 80 -2.01 13.82 -9.39
C GLU A 80 -1.20 12.86 -8.51
N MET A 81 -1.88 12.08 -7.67
CA MET A 81 -1.21 11.05 -6.86
C MET A 81 -0.47 10.04 -7.74
N LEU A 82 -1.13 9.60 -8.82
CA LEU A 82 -0.54 8.64 -9.76
C LEU A 82 0.68 9.22 -10.47
N ASP A 83 0.60 10.47 -10.88
CA ASP A 83 1.69 11.14 -11.59
C ASP A 83 2.93 11.32 -10.71
N GLN A 84 2.74 11.51 -9.42
CA GLN A 84 3.83 11.73 -8.47
C GLN A 84 4.35 10.44 -7.82
N ALA A 85 3.67 9.32 -8.06
CA ALA A 85 4.03 8.07 -7.40
C ALA A 85 5.29 7.44 -8.00
N LEU A 86 6.20 7.00 -7.15
CA LEU A 86 7.28 6.12 -7.53
C LEU A 86 6.71 4.75 -7.95
N VAL A 87 5.75 4.26 -7.18
CA VAL A 87 5.08 3.00 -7.44
C VAL A 87 3.67 3.03 -6.85
N VAL A 88 2.75 2.37 -7.55
CA VAL A 88 1.35 2.20 -7.11
C VAL A 88 1.13 0.72 -6.84
N LEU A 89 0.66 0.40 -5.64
CA LEU A 89 0.48 -0.98 -5.18
C LEU A 89 -1.00 -1.24 -4.90
N CYS A 90 -1.58 -2.12 -5.69
CA CYS A 90 -3.00 -2.48 -5.61
C CYS A 90 -3.20 -3.75 -4.80
N MET A 91 -4.37 -3.88 -4.18
CA MET A 91 -4.70 -5.08 -3.42
C MET A 91 -5.15 -6.22 -4.33
N THR A 92 -5.82 -5.90 -5.44
CA THR A 92 -6.33 -6.90 -6.38
C THR A 92 -6.12 -6.48 -7.84
N GLU A 93 -6.25 -7.43 -8.74
CA GLU A 93 -6.22 -7.17 -10.19
C GLU A 93 -7.34 -6.21 -10.61
N SER A 94 -8.47 -6.27 -9.93
CA SER A 94 -9.60 -5.38 -10.21
C SER A 94 -9.19 -3.91 -10.01
N HIS A 95 -8.48 -3.61 -8.93
CA HIS A 95 -7.99 -2.24 -8.68
C HIS A 95 -7.01 -1.81 -9.76
N ARG A 96 -6.08 -2.69 -10.14
CA ARG A 96 -5.11 -2.41 -11.20
C ARG A 96 -5.83 -2.14 -12.53
N ALA A 97 -6.81 -2.96 -12.88
CA ALA A 97 -7.56 -2.80 -14.11
C ALA A 97 -8.32 -1.45 -14.15
N MET A 98 -8.93 -1.05 -13.04
CA MET A 98 -9.61 0.22 -12.95
C MET A 98 -8.68 1.40 -13.20
N ILE A 99 -7.48 1.34 -12.63
CA ILE A 99 -6.47 2.38 -12.86
C ILE A 99 -6.03 2.38 -14.31
N GLN A 100 -5.81 1.22 -14.91
CA GLN A 100 -5.39 1.11 -16.32
C GLN A 100 -6.42 1.71 -17.28
N VAL A 101 -7.70 1.62 -16.93
CA VAL A 101 -8.78 2.16 -17.77
C VAL A 101 -8.98 3.66 -17.55
N GLN A 102 -8.86 4.13 -16.31
CA GLN A 102 -9.23 5.50 -15.94
C GLN A 102 -8.09 6.50 -15.95
N ALA A 103 -6.86 6.04 -15.73
CA ALA A 103 -5.71 6.94 -15.61
C ALA A 103 -5.16 7.34 -16.98
N GLU A 104 -4.74 8.61 -17.09
CA GLU A 104 -4.08 9.11 -18.29
C GLU A 104 -3.03 10.15 -17.89
N PRO A 105 -1.73 9.82 -17.98
CA PRO A 105 -1.20 8.51 -18.36
C PRO A 105 -1.36 7.47 -17.25
N VAL A 106 -1.28 6.20 -17.64
CA VAL A 106 -1.24 5.09 -16.69
C VAL A 106 0.14 5.09 -16.00
N PRO A 107 0.20 4.91 -14.67
CA PRO A 107 1.49 4.85 -13.98
C PRO A 107 2.40 3.76 -14.54
N LYS A 108 3.68 4.07 -14.65
CA LYS A 108 4.67 3.14 -15.18
C LYS A 108 4.86 1.93 -14.25
N ASN A 109 4.90 2.18 -12.95
CA ASN A 109 5.12 1.14 -11.94
C ASN A 109 3.82 0.87 -11.19
N LEU A 110 3.02 -0.03 -11.72
CA LEU A 110 1.70 -0.37 -11.22
C LEU A 110 1.64 -1.88 -10.98
N PHE A 111 1.64 -2.28 -9.71
CA PHE A 111 1.77 -3.68 -9.31
C PHE A 111 0.75 -4.05 -8.24
N LEU A 112 0.63 -5.35 -7.97
CA LEU A 112 -0.07 -5.82 -6.78
C LEU A 112 0.90 -5.78 -5.58
N PHE A 113 0.36 -5.54 -4.39
CA PHE A 113 1.16 -5.50 -3.16
C PHE A 113 1.94 -6.80 -2.95
N ARG A 114 1.34 -7.94 -3.30
CA ARG A 114 1.95 -9.26 -3.17
C ARG A 114 2.60 -9.77 -4.46
N GLU A 115 2.72 -8.94 -5.47
CA GLU A 115 3.19 -9.38 -6.81
C GLU A 115 4.56 -10.05 -6.78
N PHE A 116 5.44 -9.59 -5.91
CA PHE A 116 6.84 -10.02 -5.88
C PHE A 116 7.10 -11.22 -4.96
N MET A 117 6.05 -11.75 -4.36
CA MET A 117 6.16 -12.99 -3.59
C MET A 117 6.61 -14.12 -4.49
N PRO A 118 7.54 -14.97 -4.02
CA PRO A 118 8.00 -16.10 -4.83
C PRO A 118 6.88 -17.14 -5.04
N GLY A 119 6.98 -17.87 -6.12
CA GLY A 119 6.04 -18.96 -6.44
C GLY A 119 4.80 -18.48 -7.18
N ASN A 120 3.87 -19.41 -7.37
CA ASN A 120 2.63 -19.19 -8.14
C ASN A 120 1.39 -19.09 -7.25
N GLY A 121 1.57 -18.73 -5.97
CA GLY A 121 0.46 -18.60 -5.04
C GLY A 121 -0.37 -17.35 -5.28
N GLU A 122 -1.37 -17.17 -4.45
CA GLU A 122 -2.30 -16.03 -4.52
C GLU A 122 -1.56 -14.71 -4.33
N LYS A 123 -1.78 -13.78 -5.25
CA LYS A 123 -1.16 -12.45 -5.21
C LYS A 123 -2.16 -11.36 -4.81
N GLU A 124 -3.44 -11.68 -4.72
CA GLU A 124 -4.45 -10.71 -4.29
C GLU A 124 -4.66 -10.78 -2.79
N ILE A 125 -5.07 -9.65 -2.22
CA ILE A 125 -5.50 -9.58 -0.82
C ILE A 125 -7.01 -9.38 -0.84
N GLY A 126 -7.76 -10.38 -0.38
CA GLY A 126 -9.21 -10.35 -0.39
C GLY A 126 -9.78 -9.26 0.50
N ASP A 127 -11.01 -8.83 0.19
CA ASP A 127 -11.68 -7.75 0.92
C ASP A 127 -12.25 -8.26 2.24
N PRO A 128 -11.73 -7.79 3.39
CA PRO A 128 -12.23 -8.24 4.70
C PRO A 128 -13.49 -7.49 5.15
N TYR A 129 -13.93 -6.47 4.41
CA TYR A 129 -15.03 -5.60 4.82
C TYR A 129 -16.29 -6.41 5.18
N GLY A 130 -16.86 -6.09 6.33
CA GLY A 130 -18.04 -6.80 6.83
C GLY A 130 -17.74 -8.12 7.52
N GLY A 131 -16.48 -8.56 7.49
CA GLY A 131 -16.08 -9.81 8.12
C GLY A 131 -15.61 -9.63 9.56
N PRO A 132 -15.37 -10.76 10.27
CA PRO A 132 -14.88 -10.70 11.65
C PRO A 132 -13.40 -10.26 11.71
N LEU A 133 -12.97 -9.87 12.89
CA LEU A 133 -11.60 -9.43 13.13
C LEU A 133 -10.56 -10.41 12.58
N ARG A 134 -10.80 -11.72 12.69
CA ARG A 134 -9.88 -12.75 12.21
C ARG A 134 -9.56 -12.57 10.72
N ILE A 135 -10.54 -12.18 9.90
CA ILE A 135 -10.31 -11.98 8.45
C ILE A 135 -9.41 -10.77 8.20
N TYR A 136 -9.55 -9.72 9.01
CA TYR A 136 -8.66 -8.56 8.95
C TYR A 136 -7.24 -8.92 9.38
N GLU A 137 -7.12 -9.75 10.40
CA GLU A 137 -5.81 -10.23 10.86
C GLU A 137 -5.13 -11.10 9.80
N MET A 138 -5.89 -11.92 9.08
CA MET A 138 -5.37 -12.72 7.98
C MET A 138 -4.86 -11.81 6.85
N ALA A 139 -5.62 -10.79 6.49
CA ALA A 139 -5.20 -9.83 5.46
C ALA A 139 -3.92 -9.09 5.90
N ARG A 140 -3.86 -8.66 7.17
CA ARG A 140 -2.66 -8.05 7.74
C ARG A 140 -1.45 -8.98 7.61
N ASP A 141 -1.61 -10.24 7.96
CA ASP A 141 -0.51 -11.20 7.94
C ASP A 141 -0.03 -11.48 6.51
N GLU A 142 -0.95 -11.51 5.54
CA GLU A 142 -0.60 -11.63 4.13
C GLU A 142 0.22 -10.41 3.64
N MET A 143 -0.11 -9.23 4.15
CA MET A 143 0.66 -8.01 3.84
C MET A 143 2.06 -8.07 4.44
N VAL A 144 2.15 -8.46 5.72
CA VAL A 144 3.45 -8.59 6.40
C VAL A 144 4.35 -9.57 5.67
N GLU A 145 3.79 -10.70 5.26
CA GLU A 145 4.52 -11.73 4.51
C GLU A 145 5.08 -11.22 3.20
N ALA A 146 4.37 -10.29 2.54
CA ALA A 146 4.77 -9.75 1.23
C ALA A 146 5.88 -8.69 1.33
N ILE A 147 6.06 -8.07 2.48
CA ILE A 147 6.95 -6.91 2.61
C ILE A 147 8.41 -7.19 2.27
N PRO A 148 9.05 -8.28 2.71
CA PRO A 148 10.46 -8.50 2.35
C PRO A 148 10.72 -8.51 0.84
N ALA A 149 9.90 -9.23 0.07
CA ALA A 149 10.04 -9.27 -1.39
C ALA A 149 9.75 -7.90 -2.02
N LEU A 150 8.78 -7.19 -1.46
CA LEU A 150 8.43 -5.85 -1.93
C LEU A 150 9.58 -4.87 -1.70
N LEU A 151 10.24 -4.91 -0.54
CA LEU A 151 11.39 -4.06 -0.25
C LEU A 151 12.53 -4.32 -1.24
N GLU A 152 12.79 -5.59 -1.58
CA GLU A 152 13.82 -5.92 -2.57
C GLU A 152 13.48 -5.32 -3.94
N HIS A 153 12.21 -5.37 -4.34
CA HIS A 153 11.80 -4.76 -5.60
C HIS A 153 11.94 -3.23 -5.57
N LEU A 154 11.56 -2.60 -4.46
CA LEU A 154 11.66 -1.14 -4.32
C LEU A 154 13.10 -0.65 -4.49
N LYS A 155 14.08 -1.43 -4.05
CA LYS A 155 15.49 -1.08 -4.26
C LYS A 155 15.83 -0.94 -5.74
N THR A 156 15.20 -1.72 -6.60
CA THR A 156 15.46 -1.66 -8.05
C THR A 156 14.91 -0.39 -8.70
N LEU A 157 13.96 0.26 -8.07
CA LEU A 157 13.31 1.47 -8.60
C LEU A 157 14.02 2.75 -8.18
N LEU A 158 14.97 2.66 -7.26
CA LEU A 158 15.69 3.80 -6.71
C LEU A 158 17.09 3.88 -7.32
N PRO A 159 17.66 5.10 -7.45
CA PRO A 159 19.04 5.20 -7.90
C PRO A 159 19.96 4.53 -6.88
N PRO A 160 21.09 3.95 -7.34
CA PRO A 160 22.06 3.38 -6.41
C PRO A 160 22.54 4.45 -5.44
N SER A 161 22.69 4.05 -4.16
CA SER A 161 23.24 4.98 -3.16
C SER A 161 24.68 5.28 -3.54
N THR A 162 24.99 6.57 -3.71
CA THR A 162 26.34 7.02 -3.94
C THR A 162 27.08 6.98 -2.59
N PRO A 163 28.22 6.28 -2.53
CA PRO A 163 29.01 6.38 -1.30
C PRO A 163 29.43 7.82 -1.07
N ALA A 164 29.30 8.27 0.16
CA ALA A 164 29.66 9.62 0.54
C ALA A 164 31.16 9.87 0.34
#